data_3fb05f915985a9c8a51c9807585ec1e4
#
_entry.id   3fb05f915985a9c8a51c9807585ec1e4
#
_cell.length_a   1.000
_cell.length_b   1.000
_cell.length_c   1.000
_cell.angle_alpha   90.00
_cell.angle_beta   90.00
_cell.angle_gamma   90.00
#
_symmetry.space_group_name_H-M   'P 1'
#
loop_
_entity.id
_entity.type
_entity.pdbx_description
1 polymer ?
#
loop_
_entity_poly.entity_id
_entity_poly.type
_entity_poly.pdbx_seq_one_letter_code
_entity_poly.pdbx_strand_id
1 'polypeptide(L)'
;MNIKNILVAVLAVAFATGCNGQNKNNAATHDRASQQTSSPGNMKNSIVIFFSHAGDNYSVGVIDTGNTKIVADYISEITGADQFEIVTHKYDGMAYTPLIELAKKEAAAGELPPYEGTAPDLSGYDTVFIGGPVWWGTYPQVMFTLFKDINLDGKTVIPFTTHEGSGLANCVSDVRKAFPKAKVTGEFSIYGHEVRGGKAKVEKWLKGL
;
A
#
# COMPACT_ATOMS: atom_id res chain seq x y z
N MET A 1 39.00 -29.47 33.73
CA MET A 1 40.48 -29.40 33.86
C MET A 1 40.91 -28.12 33.15
N ASN A 2 41.32 -27.16 34.00
CA ASN A 2 42.20 -25.97 33.81
C ASN A 2 41.91 -24.97 32.68
N ILE A 3 41.37 -23.79 33.02
CA ILE A 3 41.97 -22.57 33.60
C ILE A 3 43.20 -22.08 32.85
N LYS A 4 43.11 -20.86 32.25
CA LYS A 4 44.00 -19.76 32.62
C LYS A 4 43.56 -18.44 32.00
N ASN A 5 43.26 -17.51 32.89
CA ASN A 5 43.22 -16.07 32.72
C ASN A 5 44.58 -15.50 32.27
N ILE A 6 44.60 -14.41 31.50
CA ILE A 6 45.63 -13.37 31.62
C ILE A 6 44.99 -12.00 31.47
N LEU A 7 45.13 -11.25 32.54
CA LEU A 7 44.89 -9.82 32.74
C LEU A 7 46.21 -9.08 32.51
N VAL A 8 46.15 -7.75 32.36
CA VAL A 8 47.26 -6.74 32.45
C VAL A 8 47.28 -5.85 31.18
N ALA A 9 47.38 -4.55 31.21
CA ALA A 9 47.37 -3.50 32.21
C ALA A 9 47.20 -2.13 31.52
N VAL A 10 46.75 -1.19 32.30
CA VAL A 10 46.62 0.26 32.09
C VAL A 10 47.97 0.93 31.81
N LEU A 11 47.99 1.94 30.93
CA LEU A 11 48.93 3.06 31.09
C LEU A 11 48.26 4.37 30.65
N ALA A 12 48.05 5.22 31.63
CA ALA A 12 47.72 6.64 31.48
C ALA A 12 49.01 7.44 31.45
N VAL A 13 49.09 8.42 30.53
CA VAL A 13 50.02 9.55 30.68
C VAL A 13 49.32 10.82 30.32
N ALA A 14 49.15 11.66 31.31
CA ALA A 14 48.78 13.06 31.17
C ALA A 14 50.05 13.92 31.17
N PHE A 15 50.13 14.90 30.34
CA PHE A 15 50.86 16.16 30.59
C PHE A 15 50.28 17.31 29.75
N ALA A 16 50.18 18.36 30.33
CA ALA A 16 49.63 19.62 30.49
C ALA A 16 50.32 20.73 29.70
N THR A 17 49.53 21.80 29.52
CA THR A 17 49.88 23.23 29.42
C THR A 17 50.62 23.80 28.23
N GLY A 18 50.03 24.85 27.68
CA GLY A 18 50.72 25.87 26.87
C GLY A 18 49.78 26.85 26.16
N CYS A 19 49.71 28.03 26.69
CA CYS A 19 48.91 29.21 26.41
C CYS A 19 48.97 29.81 24.99
N ASN A 20 47.81 30.41 24.62
CA ASN A 20 47.66 31.79 24.09
C ASN A 20 48.12 32.14 22.68
N GLY A 21 47.15 32.58 21.88
CA GLY A 21 47.32 33.26 20.62
C GLY A 21 46.02 33.61 19.95
N GLN A 22 45.45 34.77 20.30
CA GLN A 22 44.32 35.38 19.56
C GLN A 22 44.71 35.65 18.12
N ASN A 23 43.91 35.18 17.15
CA ASN A 23 43.73 35.95 15.93
C ASN A 23 42.28 35.75 15.39
N LYS A 24 41.69 36.87 15.06
CA LYS A 24 40.35 37.10 14.55
C LYS A 24 40.27 36.70 13.07
N ASN A 25 39.02 36.40 12.70
CA ASN A 25 38.39 36.53 11.39
C ASN A 25 38.41 35.24 10.52
N ASN A 26 37.31 34.64 10.39
CA ASN A 26 36.30 34.62 9.33
C ASN A 26 35.31 33.50 9.56
N ALA A 27 34.11 33.87 9.91
CA ALA A 27 32.95 33.01 9.88
C ALA A 27 32.64 32.62 8.43
N ALA A 28 32.93 31.38 8.07
CA ALA A 28 32.25 30.71 6.96
C ALA A 28 31.23 29.78 7.61
N THR A 29 30.02 30.28 7.75
CA THR A 29 28.86 29.46 8.03
C THR A 29 28.65 28.50 6.86
N HIS A 30 29.18 27.30 6.99
CA HIS A 30 28.69 26.18 6.21
C HIS A 30 27.33 25.82 6.78
N ASP A 31 26.27 26.40 6.21
CA ASP A 31 24.93 25.87 6.27
C ASP A 31 24.98 24.47 5.68
N ARG A 32 25.17 23.52 6.58
CA ARG A 32 24.90 22.11 6.30
C ARG A 32 23.38 22.00 6.28
N ALA A 33 22.78 22.32 5.12
CA ALA A 33 21.41 21.97 4.82
C ALA A 33 21.29 20.47 5.10
N SER A 34 20.74 20.14 6.24
CA SER A 34 20.25 18.81 6.53
C SER A 34 19.25 18.48 5.42
N GLN A 35 19.70 17.68 4.47
CA GLN A 35 18.77 16.98 3.59
C GLN A 35 17.93 16.08 4.49
N GLN A 36 16.84 16.65 4.95
CA GLN A 36 15.74 15.92 5.52
C GLN A 36 15.20 15.07 4.38
N THR A 37 15.67 13.82 4.30
CA THR A 37 15.00 12.80 3.51
C THR A 37 13.60 12.72 4.11
N SER A 38 12.63 13.34 3.45
CA SER A 38 11.22 13.18 3.77
C SER A 38 10.93 11.68 3.62
N SER A 39 10.84 10.99 4.74
CA SER A 39 10.16 9.71 4.78
C SER A 39 8.82 9.87 4.09
N PRO A 40 8.31 8.88 3.31
CA PRO A 40 6.96 8.94 2.77
C PRO A 40 6.04 9.35 3.91
N GLY A 41 5.33 10.46 3.75
CA GLY A 41 4.61 11.09 4.85
C GLY A 41 3.78 10.04 5.56
N ASN A 42 3.98 9.90 6.87
CA ASN A 42 3.10 9.09 7.70
C ASN A 42 1.67 9.56 7.41
N MET A 43 0.94 8.80 6.59
CA MET A 43 -0.46 9.07 6.24
C MET A 43 -1.33 8.62 7.41
N LYS A 44 -1.15 9.27 8.58
CA LYS A 44 -2.02 9.07 9.73
C LYS A 44 -3.45 9.25 9.26
N ASN A 45 -4.35 8.42 9.76
CA ASN A 45 -5.76 8.40 9.38
C ASN A 45 -5.99 7.93 7.92
N SER A 46 -5.27 6.91 7.48
CA SER A 46 -5.53 6.26 6.21
C SER A 46 -5.88 4.78 6.38
N ILE A 47 -6.67 4.26 5.45
CA ILE A 47 -7.07 2.85 5.39
C ILE A 47 -6.97 2.34 3.96
N VAL A 48 -6.58 1.08 3.80
CA VAL A 48 -6.58 0.34 2.54
C VAL A 48 -7.78 -0.58 2.53
N ILE A 49 -8.76 -0.28 1.69
CA ILE A 49 -9.92 -1.13 1.42
C ILE A 49 -9.66 -1.88 0.13
N PHE A 50 -9.69 -3.20 0.16
CA PHE A 50 -9.35 -3.98 -1.02
C PHE A 50 -10.05 -5.33 -1.07
N PHE A 51 -10.24 -5.82 -2.29
CA PHE A 51 -10.52 -7.22 -2.59
C PHE A 51 -9.30 -7.87 -3.20
N SER A 52 -9.02 -9.11 -2.82
CA SER A 52 -7.93 -9.89 -3.39
C SER A 52 -8.36 -11.34 -3.60
N HIS A 53 -7.94 -11.94 -4.70
CA HIS A 53 -8.24 -13.34 -5.02
C HIS A 53 -6.97 -14.19 -4.95
N ALA A 54 -6.94 -15.14 -4.02
CA ALA A 54 -6.01 -16.26 -4.00
C ALA A 54 -6.58 -17.39 -4.87
N GLY A 55 -5.76 -18.38 -5.23
CA GLY A 55 -6.16 -19.50 -6.08
C GLY A 55 -5.69 -19.33 -7.52
N ASP A 56 -6.45 -19.84 -8.49
CA ASP A 56 -6.06 -19.87 -9.90
C ASP A 56 -6.26 -18.49 -10.55
N ASN A 57 -5.17 -17.87 -10.97
CA ASN A 57 -5.14 -16.53 -11.55
C ASN A 57 -4.46 -16.53 -12.93
N TYR A 58 -4.91 -15.65 -13.80
CA TYR A 58 -4.33 -15.47 -15.13
C TYR A 58 -2.84 -15.13 -15.05
N SER A 59 -2.05 -15.75 -15.91
CA SER A 59 -0.59 -15.53 -16.07
C SER A 59 0.28 -15.97 -14.87
N VAL A 60 -0.19 -15.87 -13.63
CA VAL A 60 0.58 -16.22 -12.42
C VAL A 60 0.28 -17.61 -11.88
N GLY A 61 -0.80 -18.27 -12.40
CA GLY A 61 -1.22 -19.60 -11.95
C GLY A 61 -1.83 -19.59 -10.55
N VAL A 62 -1.68 -20.71 -9.84
CA VAL A 62 -2.23 -20.87 -8.48
C VAL A 62 -1.33 -20.17 -7.47
N ILE A 63 -1.89 -19.21 -6.74
CA ILE A 63 -1.20 -18.43 -5.71
C ILE A 63 -1.93 -18.51 -4.37
N ASP A 64 -1.19 -18.63 -3.28
CA ASP A 64 -1.73 -18.70 -1.91
C ASP A 64 -2.16 -17.33 -1.38
N THR A 65 -1.49 -16.27 -1.83
CA THR A 65 -1.79 -14.88 -1.47
C THR A 65 -2.08 -14.10 -2.74
N GLY A 66 -3.28 -13.51 -2.81
CA GLY A 66 -3.69 -12.73 -3.97
C GLY A 66 -2.81 -11.50 -4.19
N ASN A 67 -2.62 -11.14 -5.45
CA ASN A 67 -1.73 -10.04 -5.85
C ASN A 67 -2.10 -8.70 -5.22
N THR A 68 -3.38 -8.39 -5.12
CA THR A 68 -3.85 -7.12 -4.52
C THR A 68 -3.53 -7.04 -3.04
N LYS A 69 -3.63 -8.15 -2.29
CA LYS A 69 -3.25 -8.24 -0.88
C LYS A 69 -1.78 -7.86 -0.68
N ILE A 70 -0.88 -8.34 -1.54
CA ILE A 70 0.54 -8.01 -1.46
C ILE A 70 0.76 -6.50 -1.63
N VAL A 71 0.04 -5.86 -2.56
CA VAL A 71 0.14 -4.39 -2.74
C VAL A 71 -0.44 -3.65 -1.53
N ALA A 72 -1.58 -4.10 -0.98
CA ALA A 72 -2.18 -3.54 0.23
C ALA A 72 -1.21 -3.63 1.43
N ASP A 73 -0.52 -4.76 1.58
CA ASP A 73 0.49 -4.93 2.63
C ASP A 73 1.66 -3.95 2.47
N TYR A 74 2.15 -3.72 1.25
CA TYR A 74 3.18 -2.72 1.00
C TYR A 74 2.72 -1.30 1.33
N ILE A 75 1.48 -0.94 0.95
CA ILE A 75 0.91 0.38 1.29
C ILE A 75 0.90 0.54 2.81
N SER A 76 0.34 -0.43 3.55
CA SER A 76 0.25 -0.37 5.01
C SER A 76 1.62 -0.35 5.69
N GLU A 77 2.57 -1.14 5.22
CA GLU A 77 3.93 -1.15 5.77
C GLU A 77 4.64 0.20 5.58
N ILE A 78 4.42 0.86 4.45
CA ILE A 78 5.11 2.12 4.12
C ILE A 78 4.42 3.33 4.76
N THR A 79 3.08 3.33 4.83
CA THR A 79 2.29 4.50 5.26
C THR A 79 1.78 4.42 6.70
N GLY A 80 1.69 3.22 7.27
CA GLY A 80 1.01 2.96 8.53
C GLY A 80 -0.52 2.89 8.40
N ALA A 81 -1.07 2.79 7.17
CA ALA A 81 -2.50 2.67 6.93
C ALA A 81 -3.07 1.38 7.51
N ASP A 82 -4.27 1.46 8.09
CA ASP A 82 -5.05 0.28 8.46
C ASP A 82 -5.51 -0.49 7.22
N GLN A 83 -6.00 -1.71 7.39
CA GLN A 83 -6.51 -2.54 6.29
C GLN A 83 -7.93 -3.01 6.55
N PHE A 84 -8.73 -3.05 5.49
CA PHE A 84 -10.01 -3.74 5.43
C PHE A 84 -10.04 -4.59 4.16
N GLU A 85 -9.95 -5.89 4.31
CA GLU A 85 -10.09 -6.84 3.21
C GLU A 85 -11.56 -7.21 3.01
N ILE A 86 -12.03 -7.07 1.77
CA ILE A 86 -13.37 -7.50 1.37
C ILE A 86 -13.32 -9.01 1.19
N VAL A 87 -13.93 -9.75 2.08
CA VAL A 87 -13.95 -11.22 2.06
C VAL A 87 -15.25 -11.71 1.45
N THR A 88 -15.17 -12.67 0.53
CA THR A 88 -16.32 -13.43 0.03
C THR A 88 -15.87 -14.82 -0.35
N HIS A 89 -16.67 -15.84 0.01
CA HIS A 89 -16.39 -17.23 -0.36
C HIS A 89 -16.96 -17.62 -1.73
N LYS A 90 -17.60 -16.68 -2.42
CA LYS A 90 -18.27 -16.98 -3.71
C LYS A 90 -17.31 -17.52 -4.77
N TYR A 91 -16.05 -17.15 -4.69
CA TYR A 91 -15.04 -17.48 -5.71
C TYR A 91 -14.03 -18.54 -5.24
N ASP A 92 -14.16 -19.04 -4.02
CA ASP A 92 -13.18 -19.95 -3.43
C ASP A 92 -13.09 -21.26 -4.20
N GLY A 93 -11.87 -21.73 -4.43
CA GLY A 93 -11.58 -22.99 -5.09
C GLY A 93 -11.96 -23.08 -6.57
N MET A 94 -12.41 -21.97 -7.16
CA MET A 94 -12.75 -21.95 -8.59
C MET A 94 -11.47 -21.95 -9.44
N ALA A 95 -11.48 -22.77 -10.49
CA ALA A 95 -10.46 -22.65 -11.54
C ALA A 95 -10.67 -21.35 -12.33
N TYR A 96 -9.61 -20.86 -12.98
CA TYR A 96 -9.63 -19.56 -13.66
C TYR A 96 -10.79 -19.38 -14.64
N THR A 97 -11.02 -20.33 -15.55
CA THR A 97 -12.07 -20.17 -16.58
C THR A 97 -13.48 -20.07 -16.02
N PRO A 98 -13.96 -20.95 -15.10
CA PRO A 98 -15.24 -20.74 -14.43
C PRO A 98 -15.34 -19.42 -13.68
N LEU A 99 -14.26 -18.99 -13.01
CA LEU A 99 -14.22 -17.73 -12.28
C LEU A 99 -14.49 -16.53 -13.20
N ILE A 100 -13.76 -16.42 -14.31
CA ILE A 100 -13.91 -15.28 -15.23
C ILE A 100 -15.26 -15.26 -15.93
N GLU A 101 -15.84 -16.43 -16.24
CA GLU A 101 -17.18 -16.50 -16.81
C GLU A 101 -18.27 -16.09 -15.81
N LEU A 102 -18.11 -16.46 -14.52
CA LEU A 102 -18.99 -16.00 -13.46
C LEU A 102 -18.87 -14.46 -13.30
N ALA A 103 -17.65 -13.94 -13.16
CA ALA A 103 -17.39 -12.51 -13.03
C ALA A 103 -17.95 -11.69 -14.22
N LYS A 104 -17.88 -12.24 -15.44
CA LYS A 104 -18.49 -11.63 -16.63
C LYS A 104 -20.01 -11.54 -16.52
N LYS A 105 -20.66 -12.60 -16.07
CA LYS A 105 -22.11 -12.63 -15.88
C LYS A 105 -22.55 -11.64 -14.82
N GLU A 106 -21.84 -11.59 -13.68
CA GLU A 106 -22.11 -10.63 -12.60
C GLU A 106 -22.00 -9.19 -13.10
N ALA A 107 -20.91 -8.86 -13.81
CA ALA A 107 -20.72 -7.51 -14.35
C ALA A 107 -21.83 -7.14 -15.37
N ALA A 108 -22.20 -8.06 -16.27
CA ALA A 108 -23.23 -7.84 -17.26
C ALA A 108 -24.65 -7.69 -16.63
N ALA A 109 -24.93 -8.41 -15.56
CA ALA A 109 -26.20 -8.37 -14.85
C ALA A 109 -26.27 -7.25 -13.79
N GLY A 110 -25.14 -6.59 -13.47
CA GLY A 110 -25.06 -5.68 -12.32
C GLY A 110 -25.31 -6.41 -10.99
N GLU A 111 -25.00 -7.70 -10.93
CA GLU A 111 -25.15 -8.50 -9.71
C GLU A 111 -24.13 -8.04 -8.67
N LEU A 112 -24.58 -7.92 -7.43
CA LEU A 112 -23.74 -7.47 -6.32
C LEU A 112 -23.58 -8.63 -5.31
N PRO A 113 -22.54 -9.44 -5.44
CA PRO A 113 -22.27 -10.54 -4.52
C PRO A 113 -22.07 -10.02 -3.09
N PRO A 114 -22.56 -10.74 -2.07
CA PRO A 114 -22.34 -10.34 -0.70
C PRO A 114 -20.86 -10.50 -0.31
N TYR A 115 -20.41 -9.63 0.58
CA TYR A 115 -19.16 -9.78 1.32
C TYR A 115 -19.47 -10.16 2.78
N GLU A 116 -18.47 -10.65 3.50
CA GLU A 116 -18.62 -11.07 4.88
C GLU A 116 -18.41 -9.92 5.87
N GLY A 117 -19.14 -9.99 6.98
CA GLY A 117 -19.04 -9.02 8.06
C GLY A 117 -19.81 -7.73 7.81
N THR A 118 -19.30 -6.64 8.34
CA THR A 118 -19.88 -5.29 8.26
C THR A 118 -18.88 -4.32 7.66
N ALA A 119 -19.40 -3.30 6.95
CA ALA A 119 -18.57 -2.21 6.44
C ALA A 119 -17.76 -1.54 7.56
N PRO A 120 -16.53 -1.11 7.29
CA PRO A 120 -15.69 -0.44 8.29
C PRO A 120 -16.25 0.95 8.62
N ASP A 121 -16.10 1.37 9.89
CA ASP A 121 -16.29 2.76 10.25
C ASP A 121 -15.17 3.62 9.69
N LEU A 122 -15.51 4.51 8.78
CA LEU A 122 -14.56 5.37 8.08
C LEU A 122 -14.48 6.78 8.67
N SER A 123 -15.15 7.07 9.78
CA SER A 123 -15.21 8.42 10.38
C SER A 123 -13.83 8.96 10.78
N GLY A 124 -12.90 8.08 11.17
CA GLY A 124 -11.54 8.44 11.59
C GLY A 124 -10.51 8.57 10.46
N TYR A 125 -10.90 8.34 9.19
CA TYR A 125 -9.95 8.32 8.07
C TYR A 125 -10.17 9.50 7.13
N ASP A 126 -9.09 10.15 6.73
CA ASP A 126 -9.07 11.24 5.75
C ASP A 126 -8.72 10.73 4.35
N THR A 127 -7.93 9.65 4.28
CA THR A 127 -7.47 9.03 3.04
C THR A 127 -7.86 7.56 2.99
N VAL A 128 -8.45 7.16 1.86
CA VAL A 128 -8.89 5.79 1.61
C VAL A 128 -8.25 5.27 0.32
N PHE A 129 -7.38 4.28 0.43
CA PHE A 129 -6.93 3.53 -0.72
C PHE A 129 -7.99 2.50 -1.09
N ILE A 130 -8.35 2.40 -2.37
CA ILE A 130 -9.30 1.39 -2.88
C ILE A 130 -8.59 0.52 -3.90
N GLY A 131 -8.49 -0.78 -3.63
CA GLY A 131 -7.73 -1.71 -4.44
C GLY A 131 -8.43 -3.00 -4.82
N GLY A 132 -8.15 -3.48 -6.04
CA GLY A 132 -8.68 -4.76 -6.50
C GLY A 132 -8.01 -5.23 -7.80
N PRO A 133 -8.21 -6.50 -8.16
CA PRO A 133 -7.85 -6.97 -9.48
C PRO A 133 -8.80 -6.38 -10.52
N VAL A 134 -8.34 -6.27 -11.77
CA VAL A 134 -9.21 -5.85 -12.87
C VAL A 134 -9.89 -7.08 -13.47
N TRP A 135 -11.19 -7.20 -13.25
CA TRP A 135 -12.04 -8.24 -13.86
C TRP A 135 -13.00 -7.61 -14.88
N TRP A 136 -12.87 -8.00 -16.14
CA TRP A 136 -13.72 -7.50 -17.24
C TRP A 136 -13.77 -5.97 -17.34
N GLY A 137 -12.61 -5.33 -17.13
CA GLY A 137 -12.46 -3.91 -17.33
C GLY A 137 -12.88 -3.02 -16.16
N THR A 138 -13.23 -3.62 -15.01
CA THR A 138 -13.57 -2.89 -13.78
C THR A 138 -13.12 -3.69 -12.54
N TYR A 139 -13.43 -3.21 -11.35
CA TYR A 139 -13.30 -3.98 -10.12
C TYR A 139 -14.30 -5.14 -10.07
N PRO A 140 -14.01 -6.23 -9.32
CA PRO A 140 -14.98 -7.29 -9.04
C PRO A 140 -16.25 -6.76 -8.39
N GLN A 141 -17.40 -7.36 -8.74
CA GLN A 141 -18.72 -6.83 -8.35
C GLN A 141 -18.94 -6.81 -6.82
N VAL A 142 -18.27 -7.67 -6.06
CA VAL A 142 -18.28 -7.63 -4.59
C VAL A 142 -17.78 -6.29 -4.02
N MET A 143 -16.87 -5.61 -4.70
CA MET A 143 -16.42 -4.29 -4.28
C MET A 143 -17.53 -3.24 -4.40
N PHE A 144 -18.35 -3.32 -5.44
CA PHE A 144 -19.50 -2.44 -5.60
C PHE A 144 -20.60 -2.70 -4.56
N THR A 145 -20.66 -3.92 -4.00
CA THR A 145 -21.51 -4.19 -2.85
C THR A 145 -21.07 -3.35 -1.66
N LEU A 146 -19.78 -3.41 -1.30
CA LEU A 146 -19.25 -2.57 -0.22
C LEU A 146 -19.41 -1.07 -0.51
N PHE A 147 -19.25 -0.63 -1.77
CA PHE A 147 -19.39 0.79 -2.13
C PHE A 147 -20.77 1.36 -1.80
N LYS A 148 -21.83 0.53 -1.72
CA LYS A 148 -23.16 0.96 -1.28
C LYS A 148 -23.28 1.16 0.23
N ASP A 149 -22.39 0.50 0.99
CA ASP A 149 -22.47 0.47 2.45
C ASP A 149 -21.54 1.51 3.10
N ILE A 150 -20.66 2.17 2.33
CA ILE A 150 -19.70 3.15 2.83
C ILE A 150 -19.95 4.56 2.28
N ASN A 151 -19.53 5.55 3.05
CA ASN A 151 -19.57 6.96 2.64
C ASN A 151 -18.14 7.52 2.60
N LEU A 152 -17.74 8.06 1.42
CA LEU A 152 -16.43 8.67 1.20
C LEU A 152 -16.53 10.19 0.91
N ASP A 153 -17.65 10.82 1.22
CA ASP A 153 -17.84 12.26 1.02
C ASP A 153 -16.74 13.07 1.72
N GLY A 154 -16.08 13.93 0.96
CA GLY A 154 -15.01 14.81 1.47
C GLY A 154 -13.65 14.14 1.70
N LYS A 155 -13.55 12.81 1.52
CA LYS A 155 -12.30 12.07 1.70
C LYS A 155 -11.43 12.09 0.44
N THR A 156 -10.13 11.94 0.61
CA THR A 156 -9.21 11.63 -0.49
C THR A 156 -9.27 10.13 -0.76
N VAL A 157 -9.56 9.76 -2.00
CA VAL A 157 -9.64 8.36 -2.44
C VAL A 157 -8.56 8.09 -3.48
N ILE A 158 -7.77 7.06 -3.24
CA ILE A 158 -6.61 6.69 -4.04
C ILE A 158 -6.80 5.28 -4.60
N PRO A 159 -7.29 5.14 -5.85
CA PRO A 159 -7.51 3.83 -6.47
C PRO A 159 -6.20 3.15 -6.85
N PHE A 160 -6.13 1.83 -6.66
CA PHE A 160 -5.05 1.02 -7.22
C PHE A 160 -5.57 -0.31 -7.78
N THR A 161 -4.87 -0.84 -8.77
CA THR A 161 -5.25 -2.09 -9.42
C THR A 161 -4.07 -3.05 -9.57
N THR A 162 -4.38 -4.34 -9.52
CA THR A 162 -3.52 -5.40 -10.03
C THR A 162 -4.12 -5.98 -11.31
N HIS A 163 -3.30 -6.26 -12.31
CA HIS A 163 -3.79 -6.66 -13.62
C HIS A 163 -2.75 -7.46 -14.40
N GLU A 164 -3.15 -8.03 -15.54
CA GLU A 164 -2.25 -8.65 -16.51
C GLU A 164 -2.43 -8.03 -17.91
N GLY A 165 -2.35 -6.67 -17.97
CA GLY A 165 -2.41 -5.90 -19.21
C GLY A 165 -3.50 -4.82 -19.26
N SER A 166 -4.48 -4.84 -18.35
CA SER A 166 -5.62 -3.90 -18.36
C SER A 166 -5.31 -2.52 -17.76
N GLY A 167 -4.20 -2.37 -17.02
CA GLY A 167 -3.90 -1.15 -16.30
C GLY A 167 -4.98 -0.81 -15.27
N LEU A 168 -5.42 0.44 -15.26
CA LEU A 168 -6.51 0.91 -14.41
C LEU A 168 -7.91 0.60 -14.98
N ALA A 169 -8.00 0.33 -16.27
CA ALA A 169 -9.27 0.13 -16.98
C ALA A 169 -10.33 1.19 -16.57
N ASN A 170 -11.55 0.77 -16.21
CA ASN A 170 -12.62 1.68 -15.77
C ASN A 170 -12.62 1.90 -14.25
N CYS A 171 -11.74 1.24 -13.47
CA CYS A 171 -11.79 1.24 -12.01
C CYS A 171 -11.83 2.65 -11.41
N VAL A 172 -10.99 3.57 -11.91
CA VAL A 172 -10.94 4.95 -11.43
C VAL A 172 -12.24 5.71 -11.75
N SER A 173 -12.77 5.54 -12.97
CA SER A 173 -14.02 6.19 -13.36
C SER A 173 -15.21 5.66 -12.57
N ASP A 174 -15.20 4.38 -12.21
CA ASP A 174 -16.27 3.75 -11.45
C ASP A 174 -16.24 4.18 -9.98
N VAL A 175 -15.04 4.34 -9.39
CA VAL A 175 -14.90 4.96 -8.06
C VAL A 175 -15.41 6.41 -8.08
N ARG A 176 -15.08 7.22 -9.10
CA ARG A 176 -15.59 8.59 -9.23
C ARG A 176 -17.12 8.65 -9.35
N LYS A 177 -17.73 7.68 -10.05
CA LYS A 177 -19.18 7.57 -10.16
C LYS A 177 -19.84 7.17 -8.85
N ALA A 178 -19.23 6.20 -8.14
CA ALA A 178 -19.74 5.74 -6.86
C ALA A 178 -19.65 6.81 -5.76
N PHE A 179 -18.59 7.62 -5.78
CA PHE A 179 -18.28 8.62 -4.75
C PHE A 179 -18.05 10.01 -5.35
N PRO A 180 -19.09 10.67 -5.87
CA PRO A 180 -18.95 11.93 -6.63
C PRO A 180 -18.48 13.12 -5.78
N LYS A 181 -18.53 13.03 -4.45
CA LYS A 181 -18.05 14.07 -3.53
C LYS A 181 -16.69 13.74 -2.91
N ALA A 182 -16.09 12.61 -3.26
CA ALA A 182 -14.72 12.28 -2.89
C ALA A 182 -13.70 12.94 -3.83
N LYS A 183 -12.53 13.25 -3.28
CA LYS A 183 -11.38 13.68 -4.10
C LYS A 183 -10.63 12.44 -4.59
N VAL A 184 -10.95 11.95 -5.79
CA VAL A 184 -10.29 10.79 -6.40
C VAL A 184 -9.03 11.22 -7.15
N THR A 185 -7.85 10.77 -6.70
CA THR A 185 -6.54 11.19 -7.21
C THR A 185 -5.49 10.11 -6.95
N GLY A 186 -4.29 10.26 -7.53
CA GLY A 186 -3.10 9.49 -7.17
C GLY A 186 -3.17 8.01 -7.54
N GLU A 187 -3.89 7.65 -8.59
CA GLU A 187 -4.11 6.26 -9.01
C GLU A 187 -2.83 5.50 -9.32
N PHE A 188 -2.84 4.18 -9.09
CA PHE A 188 -1.71 3.28 -9.34
C PHE A 188 -2.16 1.95 -9.97
N SER A 189 -1.32 1.39 -10.82
CA SER A 189 -1.53 0.04 -11.35
C SER A 189 -0.21 -0.74 -11.43
N ILE A 190 -0.29 -2.04 -11.22
CA ILE A 190 0.87 -2.93 -11.30
C ILE A 190 0.47 -4.28 -11.88
N TYR A 191 1.35 -4.87 -12.69
CA TYR A 191 1.16 -6.23 -13.17
C TYR A 191 1.21 -7.22 -12.01
N GLY A 192 0.28 -8.20 -11.99
CA GLY A 192 0.21 -9.22 -10.94
C GLY A 192 1.49 -10.04 -10.83
N HIS A 193 2.11 -10.41 -11.97
CA HIS A 193 3.39 -11.13 -11.98
C HIS A 193 4.58 -10.31 -11.46
N GLU A 194 4.43 -8.98 -11.30
CA GLU A 194 5.48 -8.11 -10.78
C GLU A 194 5.32 -7.76 -9.30
N VAL A 195 4.16 -8.05 -8.68
CA VAL A 195 3.88 -7.53 -7.32
C VAL A 195 4.87 -8.01 -6.28
N ARG A 196 5.35 -9.28 -6.36
CA ARG A 196 6.29 -9.84 -5.37
C ARG A 196 7.63 -9.10 -5.32
N GLY A 197 8.05 -8.51 -6.43
CA GLY A 197 9.22 -7.62 -6.52
C GLY A 197 8.87 -6.12 -6.55
N GLY A 198 7.58 -5.78 -6.41
CA GLY A 198 7.04 -4.47 -6.72
C GLY A 198 7.12 -3.42 -5.61
N LYS A 199 7.62 -3.77 -4.41
CA LYS A 199 7.62 -2.86 -3.25
C LYS A 199 8.24 -1.49 -3.56
N ALA A 200 9.36 -1.46 -4.27
CA ALA A 200 10.02 -0.21 -4.65
C ALA A 200 9.17 0.66 -5.62
N LYS A 201 8.35 0.02 -6.48
CA LYS A 201 7.41 0.75 -7.36
C LYS A 201 6.29 1.39 -6.53
N VAL A 202 5.74 0.65 -5.56
CA VAL A 202 4.71 1.14 -4.62
C VAL A 202 5.27 2.29 -3.78
N GLU A 203 6.48 2.13 -3.23
CA GLU A 203 7.14 3.18 -2.46
C GLU A 203 7.37 4.46 -3.27
N LYS A 204 7.83 4.32 -4.53
CA LYS A 204 8.02 5.46 -5.43
C LYS A 204 6.70 6.17 -5.72
N TRP A 205 5.62 5.42 -5.96
CA TRP A 205 4.28 5.97 -6.16
C TRP A 205 3.81 6.75 -4.94
N LEU A 206 3.87 6.14 -3.74
CA LEU A 206 3.43 6.76 -2.48
C LEU A 206 4.20 8.05 -2.14
N LYS A 207 5.49 8.13 -2.53
CA LYS A 207 6.30 9.37 -2.40
C LYS A 207 5.85 10.50 -3.33
N GLY A 208 5.09 10.19 -4.36
CA GLY A 208 4.56 11.14 -5.33
C GLY A 208 3.16 11.66 -5.02
N LEU A 209 2.50 11.14 -3.98
CA LEU A 209 1.18 11.58 -3.52
C LEU A 209 1.26 12.84 -2.65
#